data_d80608b24cb568087c22491c5afa9ab1
#
_entry.id   d80608b24cb568087c22491c5afa9ab1
#
_cell.length_a   1.000
_cell.length_b   1.000
_cell.length_c   1.000
_cell.angle_alpha   90.00
_cell.angle_beta   90.00
_cell.angle_gamma   90.00
#
_symmetry.space_group_name_H-M   'P 1'
#
loop_
_entity.id
_entity.type
_entity.pdbx_description
1 polymer ?
#
loop_
_entity_poly.entity_id
_entity_poly.type
_entity_poly.pdbx_seq_one_letter_code
_entity_poly.pdbx_strand_id
1 'polypeptide(L)'
;MCCVDFKNLNRVCLKDEFPLPNMDLLIDSAVGNAMFSFMDGFGGYNQIRMALKDAEKTAFRTPISNFYYTVMPFGSKNTNATYQRTMTAIFHDMMHRELEDYVNDIVMKSKRSEEHVQILRGIFERCRAFKLRMNPLKCAFRVSSGKSLGFLVHNKGIDVNPAKATAITTMKPPATVKELKSFLG
;
A
#
# COMPACT_ATOMS: atom_id res chain seq x y z
N MET A 1 15.06 -6.95 -7.67
CA MET A 1 14.95 -5.62 -7.07
C MET A 1 16.22 -5.35 -6.29
N CYS A 2 16.87 -4.20 -6.48
CA CYS A 2 18.05 -3.81 -5.70
C CYS A 2 17.58 -3.17 -4.40
N CYS A 3 18.02 -3.70 -3.26
CA CYS A 3 17.72 -3.16 -1.93
C CYS A 3 19.00 -2.56 -1.35
N VAL A 4 18.92 -1.28 -0.95
CA VAL A 4 20.01 -0.55 -0.32
C VAL A 4 19.64 -0.28 1.14
N ASP A 5 20.59 -0.45 2.04
CA ASP A 5 20.40 -0.11 3.45
C ASP A 5 20.53 1.41 3.66
N PHE A 6 19.40 2.06 3.91
CA PHE A 6 19.33 3.50 4.18
C PHE A 6 19.39 3.85 5.67
N LYS A 7 19.87 2.96 6.55
CA LYS A 7 19.89 3.15 8.01
C LYS A 7 20.51 4.49 8.42
N ASN A 8 21.65 4.86 7.84
CA ASN A 8 22.31 6.12 8.16
C ASN A 8 21.54 7.33 7.66
N LEU A 9 21.01 7.28 6.43
CA LEU A 9 20.16 8.33 5.87
C LEU A 9 18.89 8.50 6.72
N ASN A 10 18.22 7.41 7.07
CA ASN A 10 17.00 7.41 7.85
C ASN A 10 17.19 7.98 9.27
N ARG A 11 18.40 7.85 9.85
CA ARG A 11 18.73 8.41 11.17
C ARG A 11 18.73 9.94 11.16
N VAL A 12 19.24 10.57 10.11
CA VAL A 12 19.36 12.03 9.98
C VAL A 12 18.17 12.67 9.27
N CYS A 13 17.37 11.87 8.58
CA CYS A 13 16.18 12.35 7.89
C CYS A 13 15.09 12.72 8.91
N LEU A 14 14.54 13.92 8.80
CA LEU A 14 13.34 14.30 9.56
C LEU A 14 12.18 13.41 9.19
N LYS A 15 11.37 13.03 10.18
CA LYS A 15 10.15 12.26 9.95
C LYS A 15 9.09 13.15 9.30
N ASP A 16 8.46 12.66 8.26
CA ASP A 16 7.27 13.25 7.69
C ASP A 16 6.05 12.82 8.50
N GLU A 17 5.34 13.77 9.10
CA GLU A 17 4.18 13.52 9.95
C GLU A 17 2.87 13.37 9.17
N PHE A 18 2.93 13.20 7.83
CA PHE A 18 1.71 12.92 7.06
C PHE A 18 1.04 11.64 7.57
N PRO A 19 -0.24 11.72 7.98
CA PRO A 19 -0.91 10.59 8.60
C PRO A 19 -1.11 9.45 7.59
N LEU A 20 -0.82 8.23 8.03
CA LEU A 20 -1.29 7.05 7.33
C LEU A 20 -2.77 6.82 7.69
N PRO A 21 -3.59 6.30 6.79
CA PRO A 21 -4.98 5.99 7.07
C PRO A 21 -5.13 5.01 8.24
N ASN A 22 -6.20 5.18 9.02
CA ASN A 22 -6.53 4.21 10.06
C ASN A 22 -7.10 2.95 9.39
N MET A 23 -6.47 1.80 9.63
CA MET A 23 -6.91 0.51 9.09
C MET A 23 -8.34 0.15 9.50
N ASP A 24 -8.74 0.44 10.73
CA ASP A 24 -10.09 0.12 11.21
C ASP A 24 -11.16 0.89 10.43
N LEU A 25 -10.90 2.16 10.09
CA LEU A 25 -11.81 2.97 9.27
C LEU A 25 -11.90 2.45 7.83
N LEU A 26 -10.77 2.00 7.26
CA LEU A 26 -10.76 1.39 5.92
C LEU A 26 -11.60 0.11 5.87
N ILE A 27 -11.50 -0.65 6.93
CA ILE A 27 -12.22 -1.88 7.17
C ILE A 27 -13.73 -1.64 7.28
N ASP A 28 -14.12 -0.73 8.15
CA ASP A 28 -15.54 -0.39 8.39
C ASP A 28 -16.19 0.18 7.13
N SER A 29 -15.45 0.93 6.34
CA SER A 29 -15.94 1.52 5.09
C SER A 29 -16.27 0.50 4.00
N ALA A 30 -15.77 -0.73 4.13
CA ALA A 30 -16.06 -1.81 3.18
C ALA A 30 -17.44 -2.43 3.40
N VAL A 31 -18.00 -2.34 4.61
CA VAL A 31 -19.31 -2.93 4.95
C VAL A 31 -20.42 -2.30 4.12
N GLY A 32 -21.37 -3.13 3.67
CA GLY A 32 -22.55 -2.67 2.92
C GLY A 32 -22.29 -2.36 1.43
N ASN A 33 -21.09 -2.66 0.91
CA ASN A 33 -20.82 -2.56 -0.52
C ASN A 33 -21.01 -3.91 -1.20
N ALA A 34 -21.62 -3.90 -2.40
CA ALA A 34 -21.93 -5.11 -3.16
C ALA A 34 -20.75 -5.65 -3.94
N MET A 35 -19.87 -4.76 -4.43
CA MET A 35 -18.76 -5.11 -5.30
C MET A 35 -17.49 -4.38 -4.92
N PHE A 36 -16.36 -5.05 -5.14
CA PHE A 36 -15.02 -4.55 -4.88
C PHE A 36 -14.10 -4.72 -6.10
N SER A 37 -13.08 -3.87 -6.18
CA SER A 37 -11.88 -4.11 -6.98
C SER A 37 -10.67 -3.80 -6.12
N PHE A 38 -9.76 -4.77 -6.05
CA PHE A 38 -8.52 -4.67 -5.32
C PHE A 38 -7.41 -4.41 -6.32
N MET A 39 -6.64 -3.36 -6.11
CA MET A 39 -5.61 -2.91 -7.03
C MET A 39 -4.31 -2.66 -6.29
N ASP A 40 -3.18 -3.01 -6.92
CA ASP A 40 -1.83 -2.83 -6.40
C ASP A 40 -1.02 -1.99 -7.38
N GLY A 41 -0.32 -0.98 -6.89
CA GLY A 41 0.53 -0.13 -7.71
C GLY A 41 1.78 -0.85 -8.20
N PHE A 42 2.03 -0.87 -9.51
CA PHE A 42 3.22 -1.51 -10.08
C PHE A 42 4.50 -0.79 -9.66
N GLY A 43 5.31 -1.46 -8.83
CA GLY A 43 6.54 -0.86 -8.30
C GLY A 43 6.30 0.28 -7.31
N GLY A 44 5.03 0.57 -6.97
CA GLY A 44 4.59 1.52 -5.97
C GLY A 44 5.44 2.80 -5.89
N TYR A 45 6.30 2.86 -4.92
CA TYR A 45 7.16 4.03 -4.64
C TYR A 45 8.05 4.43 -5.81
N ASN A 46 8.54 3.50 -6.63
CA ASN A 46 9.41 3.78 -7.77
C ASN A 46 8.71 4.56 -8.90
N GLN A 47 7.42 4.81 -8.80
CA GLN A 47 6.69 5.66 -9.74
C GLN A 47 6.80 7.15 -9.39
N ILE A 48 7.24 7.48 -8.17
CA ILE A 48 7.42 8.85 -7.71
C ILE A 48 8.86 9.29 -7.97
N ARG A 49 9.04 10.36 -8.74
CA ARG A 49 10.36 10.94 -8.99
C ARG A 49 10.85 11.70 -7.75
N MET A 50 12.12 11.57 -7.45
CA MET A 50 12.79 12.36 -6.42
C MET A 50 13.24 13.70 -6.96
N ALA A 51 13.24 14.72 -6.10
CA ALA A 51 13.96 15.95 -6.38
C ALA A 51 15.46 15.66 -6.47
N LEU A 52 16.17 16.30 -7.40
CA LEU A 52 17.60 16.01 -7.65
C LEU A 52 18.45 16.13 -6.38
N LYS A 53 18.21 17.18 -5.57
CA LYS A 53 18.88 17.41 -4.29
C LYS A 53 18.71 16.29 -3.26
N ASP A 54 17.64 15.50 -3.37
CA ASP A 54 17.35 14.38 -2.48
C ASP A 54 17.80 13.05 -3.10
N ALA A 55 17.78 12.94 -4.43
CA ALA A 55 18.26 11.78 -5.17
C ALA A 55 19.73 11.50 -4.85
N GLU A 56 20.59 12.52 -4.84
CA GLU A 56 22.03 12.42 -4.53
C GLU A 56 22.29 11.85 -3.12
N LYS A 57 21.38 12.10 -2.16
CA LYS A 57 21.48 11.56 -0.78
C LYS A 57 21.25 10.05 -0.73
N THR A 58 20.68 9.46 -1.75
CA THR A 58 20.45 8.01 -1.86
C THR A 58 21.62 7.26 -2.49
N ALA A 59 22.77 7.95 -2.67
CA ALA A 59 23.93 7.38 -3.31
C ALA A 59 24.46 6.14 -2.59
N PHE A 60 24.80 5.13 -3.36
CA PHE A 60 25.42 3.90 -2.88
C PHE A 60 26.55 3.46 -3.83
N ARG A 61 27.53 2.79 -3.24
CA ARG A 61 28.69 2.32 -3.96
C ARG A 61 28.52 0.89 -4.43
N THR A 62 28.95 0.63 -5.65
CA THR A 62 29.10 -0.71 -6.20
C THR A 62 30.53 -0.95 -6.68
N PRO A 63 30.94 -2.19 -6.97
CA PRO A 63 32.27 -2.46 -7.51
C PRO A 63 32.60 -1.73 -8.81
N ILE A 64 31.58 -1.35 -9.58
CA ILE A 64 31.77 -0.73 -10.91
C ILE A 64 31.62 0.79 -10.89
N SER A 65 30.78 1.35 -9.98
CA SER A 65 30.55 2.80 -9.89
C SER A 65 29.70 3.17 -8.68
N ASN A 66 29.51 4.48 -8.47
CA ASN A 66 28.53 5.03 -7.56
C ASN A 66 27.21 5.28 -8.31
N PHE A 67 26.10 4.88 -7.69
CA PHE A 67 24.76 5.07 -8.22
C PHE A 67 23.89 5.76 -7.19
N TYR A 68 22.81 6.38 -7.63
CA TYR A 68 21.75 6.93 -6.77
C TYR A 68 20.38 6.71 -7.44
N TYR A 69 19.34 6.80 -6.65
CA TYR A 69 17.98 6.64 -7.16
C TYR A 69 17.44 7.97 -7.68
N THR A 70 16.91 7.96 -8.89
CA THR A 70 16.14 9.09 -9.47
C THR A 70 14.65 9.02 -9.16
N VAL A 71 14.23 7.89 -8.60
CA VAL A 71 12.86 7.63 -8.13
C VAL A 71 12.91 7.21 -6.67
N MET A 72 11.81 7.32 -5.96
CA MET A 72 11.74 7.03 -4.54
C MET A 72 12.04 5.54 -4.26
N PRO A 73 13.12 5.21 -3.53
CA PRO A 73 13.51 3.83 -3.28
C PRO A 73 12.74 3.23 -2.10
N PHE A 74 12.70 1.91 -2.05
CA PHE A 74 12.24 1.19 -0.86
C PHE A 74 13.22 1.37 0.30
N GLY A 75 12.70 1.40 1.52
CA GLY A 75 13.51 1.47 2.75
C GLY A 75 13.88 2.88 3.20
N SER A 76 13.53 3.92 2.46
CA SER A 76 13.68 5.31 2.89
C SER A 76 12.56 5.69 3.89
N LYS A 77 12.90 6.47 4.92
CA LYS A 77 12.04 6.76 6.09
C LYS A 77 10.65 7.31 5.74
N ASN A 78 10.59 8.22 4.78
CA ASN A 78 9.37 8.96 4.45
C ASN A 78 8.64 8.42 3.21
N THR A 79 9.04 7.26 2.73
CA THR A 79 8.50 6.65 1.51
C THR A 79 6.98 6.46 1.60
N ASN A 80 6.50 5.88 2.70
CA ASN A 80 5.07 5.63 2.90
C ASN A 80 4.27 6.94 2.96
N ALA A 81 4.73 7.91 3.74
CA ALA A 81 4.07 9.21 3.90
C ALA A 81 3.98 9.98 2.56
N THR A 82 5.07 9.98 1.79
CA THR A 82 5.12 10.64 0.47
C THR A 82 4.18 9.96 -0.52
N TYR A 83 4.17 8.62 -0.54
CA TYR A 83 3.28 7.87 -1.43
C TYR A 83 1.83 8.10 -1.06
N GLN A 84 1.47 7.97 0.22
CA GLN A 84 0.12 8.20 0.71
C GLN A 84 -0.38 9.61 0.36
N ARG A 85 0.45 10.64 0.58
CA ARG A 85 0.12 12.02 0.18
C ARG A 85 -0.14 12.14 -1.32
N THR A 86 0.65 11.46 -2.14
CA THR A 86 0.47 11.45 -3.60
C THR A 86 -0.85 10.78 -3.99
N MET A 87 -1.18 9.64 -3.40
CA MET A 87 -2.44 8.94 -3.67
C MET A 87 -3.64 9.77 -3.21
N THR A 88 -3.58 10.36 -2.02
CA THR A 88 -4.61 11.27 -1.51
C THR A 88 -4.81 12.47 -2.46
N ALA A 89 -3.74 13.04 -3.00
CA ALA A 89 -3.85 14.15 -3.95
C ALA A 89 -4.46 13.72 -5.31
N ILE A 90 -4.11 12.53 -5.80
CA ILE A 90 -4.64 11.98 -7.05
C ILE A 90 -6.13 11.66 -6.95
N PHE A 91 -6.58 11.10 -5.84
CA PHE A 91 -7.92 10.55 -5.68
C PHE A 91 -8.77 11.29 -4.63
N HIS A 92 -8.42 12.53 -4.26
CA HIS A 92 -9.00 13.28 -3.14
C HIS A 92 -10.54 13.31 -3.12
N ASP A 93 -11.18 13.46 -4.29
CA ASP A 93 -12.63 13.53 -4.46
C ASP A 93 -13.34 12.15 -4.43
N MET A 94 -12.59 11.07 -4.57
CA MET A 94 -13.08 9.69 -4.56
C MET A 94 -12.81 8.99 -3.22
N MET A 95 -11.87 9.53 -2.42
CA MET A 95 -11.49 8.96 -1.13
C MET A 95 -12.69 8.90 -0.18
N HIS A 96 -12.77 7.81 0.57
CA HIS A 96 -13.82 7.50 1.56
C HIS A 96 -15.24 7.36 0.98
N ARG A 97 -15.39 7.48 -0.33
CA ARG A 97 -16.65 7.28 -1.06
C ARG A 97 -16.61 6.01 -1.89
N GLU A 98 -15.88 6.05 -2.97
CA GLU A 98 -15.72 4.93 -3.90
C GLU A 98 -14.37 4.21 -3.76
N LEU A 99 -13.40 4.84 -3.08
CA LEU A 99 -12.03 4.37 -3.02
C LEU A 99 -11.44 4.55 -1.63
N GLU A 100 -10.73 3.52 -1.19
CA GLU A 100 -9.83 3.58 -0.04
C GLU A 100 -8.43 3.20 -0.50
N ASP A 101 -7.42 3.85 0.05
CA ASP A 101 -6.04 3.47 -0.20
C ASP A 101 -5.25 3.33 1.09
N TYR A 102 -4.38 2.34 1.12
CA TYR A 102 -3.39 2.16 2.17
C TYR A 102 -2.05 1.85 1.52
N VAL A 103 -1.25 2.88 1.38
CA VAL A 103 0.06 2.82 0.72
C VAL A 103 -0.09 2.29 -0.72
N ASN A 104 0.28 1.04 -1.01
CA ASN A 104 0.21 0.46 -2.35
C ASN A 104 -1.12 -0.24 -2.65
N ASP A 105 -1.92 -0.53 -1.63
CA ASP A 105 -3.17 -1.27 -1.75
C ASP A 105 -4.35 -0.29 -1.93
N ILE A 106 -4.98 -0.35 -3.07
CA ILE A 106 -6.15 0.45 -3.41
C ILE A 106 -7.37 -0.47 -3.44
N VAL A 107 -8.37 -0.15 -2.64
CA VAL A 107 -9.65 -0.85 -2.61
C VAL A 107 -10.73 0.08 -3.16
N MET A 108 -11.24 -0.26 -4.31
CA MET A 108 -12.43 0.36 -4.86
C MET A 108 -13.66 -0.42 -4.42
N LYS A 109 -14.73 0.29 -4.07
CA LYS A 109 -15.98 -0.27 -3.59
C LYS A 109 -17.17 0.40 -4.27
N SER A 110 -18.27 -0.33 -4.39
CA SER A 110 -19.55 0.22 -4.87
C SER A 110 -20.73 -0.43 -4.17
N LYS A 111 -21.75 0.36 -3.86
CA LYS A 111 -23.00 -0.12 -3.26
C LYS A 111 -23.83 -0.95 -4.24
N ARG A 112 -23.73 -0.66 -5.54
CA ARG A 112 -24.49 -1.31 -6.60
C ARG A 112 -23.55 -1.86 -7.66
N SER A 113 -23.82 -3.07 -8.12
CA SER A 113 -23.00 -3.76 -9.12
C SER A 113 -22.94 -3.03 -10.47
N GLU A 114 -24.03 -2.34 -10.82
CA GLU A 114 -24.17 -1.61 -12.08
C GLU A 114 -23.24 -0.39 -12.15
N GLU A 115 -23.03 0.28 -11.02
CA GLU A 115 -22.21 1.48 -10.90
C GLU A 115 -20.72 1.16 -10.92
N HIS A 116 -20.35 -0.08 -10.57
CA HIS A 116 -18.96 -0.49 -10.36
C HIS A 116 -18.06 -0.23 -11.57
N VAL A 117 -18.52 -0.57 -12.77
CA VAL A 117 -17.74 -0.40 -14.01
C VAL A 117 -17.51 1.08 -14.32
N GLN A 118 -18.50 1.93 -14.06
CA GLN A 118 -18.39 3.37 -14.29
C GLN A 118 -17.38 4.02 -13.35
N ILE A 119 -17.42 3.66 -12.06
CA ILE A 119 -16.44 4.13 -11.06
C ILE A 119 -15.04 3.66 -11.44
N LEU A 120 -14.89 2.38 -11.80
CA LEU A 120 -13.61 1.80 -12.20
C LEU A 120 -13.02 2.50 -13.43
N ARG A 121 -13.86 2.88 -14.40
CA ARG A 121 -13.45 3.68 -15.56
C ARG A 121 -12.87 5.03 -15.12
N GLY A 122 -13.53 5.76 -14.24
CA GLY A 122 -13.05 7.03 -13.70
C GLY A 122 -11.69 6.89 -12.99
N ILE A 123 -11.51 5.81 -12.22
CA ILE A 123 -10.22 5.51 -11.57
C ILE A 123 -9.12 5.29 -12.62
N PHE A 124 -9.38 4.49 -13.67
CA PHE A 124 -8.40 4.24 -14.72
C PHE A 124 -8.09 5.49 -15.56
N GLU A 125 -9.07 6.34 -15.82
CA GLU A 125 -8.83 7.64 -16.48
C GLU A 125 -7.89 8.51 -15.65
N ARG A 126 -8.08 8.54 -14.34
CA ARG A 126 -7.20 9.26 -13.42
C ARG A 126 -5.80 8.64 -13.36
N CYS A 127 -5.71 7.31 -13.28
CA CYS A 127 -4.42 6.61 -13.37
C CYS A 127 -3.66 6.99 -14.66
N ARG A 128 -4.34 7.07 -15.80
CA ARG A 128 -3.73 7.48 -17.08
C ARG A 128 -3.26 8.94 -17.04
N ALA A 129 -4.09 9.85 -16.53
CA ALA A 129 -3.77 11.28 -16.43
C ALA A 129 -2.49 11.51 -15.59
N PHE A 130 -2.34 10.80 -14.49
CA PHE A 130 -1.18 10.89 -13.60
C PHE A 130 -0.07 9.87 -13.91
N LYS A 131 -0.21 9.08 -14.99
CA LYS A 131 0.75 8.03 -15.40
C LYS A 131 1.00 6.97 -14.33
N LEU A 132 0.02 6.75 -13.46
CA LEU A 132 0.07 5.72 -12.42
C LEU A 132 -0.16 4.35 -13.05
N ARG A 133 0.76 3.42 -12.81
CA ARG A 133 0.70 2.05 -13.35
C ARG A 133 0.25 1.09 -12.25
N MET A 134 -0.71 0.23 -12.61
CA MET A 134 -1.16 -0.86 -11.76
C MET A 134 -0.48 -2.17 -12.15
N ASN A 135 -0.35 -3.09 -11.20
CA ASN A 135 0.17 -4.43 -11.44
C ASN A 135 -1.01 -5.38 -11.72
N PRO A 136 -1.28 -5.75 -12.99
CA PRO A 136 -2.46 -6.55 -13.31
C PRO A 136 -2.43 -7.94 -12.69
N LEU A 137 -1.25 -8.49 -12.38
CA LEU A 137 -1.11 -9.82 -11.76
C LEU A 137 -1.53 -9.84 -10.29
N LYS A 138 -1.62 -8.68 -9.64
CA LYS A 138 -2.05 -8.54 -8.25
C LYS A 138 -3.41 -7.86 -8.10
N CYS A 139 -4.01 -7.46 -9.20
CA CYS A 139 -5.33 -6.83 -9.19
C CYS A 139 -6.43 -7.87 -9.33
N ALA A 140 -7.53 -7.65 -8.60
CA ALA A 140 -8.77 -8.39 -8.77
C ALA A 140 -9.92 -7.39 -9.01
N PHE A 141 -10.62 -7.55 -10.10
CA PHE A 141 -11.66 -6.61 -10.52
C PHE A 141 -13.05 -7.23 -10.43
N ARG A 142 -14.03 -6.42 -9.98
CA ARG A 142 -15.44 -6.78 -9.93
C ARG A 142 -15.68 -8.10 -9.17
N VAL A 143 -15.23 -8.18 -7.95
CA VAL A 143 -15.39 -9.33 -7.08
C VAL A 143 -16.31 -8.99 -5.89
N SER A 144 -17.04 -9.97 -5.38
CA SER A 144 -17.90 -9.82 -4.18
C SER A 144 -17.11 -9.86 -2.87
N SER A 145 -15.87 -10.36 -2.92
CA SER A 145 -14.94 -10.44 -1.79
C SER A 145 -13.51 -10.53 -2.27
N GLY A 146 -12.56 -10.14 -1.42
CA GLY A 146 -11.14 -10.26 -1.74
C GLY A 146 -10.26 -10.04 -0.51
N LYS A 147 -8.98 -10.36 -0.66
CA LYS A 147 -7.99 -10.15 0.40
C LYS A 147 -7.39 -8.76 0.29
N SER A 148 -7.46 -7.99 1.36
CA SER A 148 -6.82 -6.69 1.50
C SER A 148 -6.26 -6.54 2.91
N LEU A 149 -5.04 -6.00 3.03
CA LEU A 149 -4.36 -5.74 4.30
C LEU A 149 -4.31 -6.95 5.26
N GLY A 150 -4.37 -8.15 4.69
CA GLY A 150 -4.36 -9.39 5.47
C GLY A 150 -5.71 -9.85 6.01
N PHE A 151 -6.79 -9.17 5.64
CA PHE A 151 -8.17 -9.54 5.93
C PHE A 151 -8.89 -10.03 4.67
N LEU A 152 -9.99 -10.75 4.87
CA LEU A 152 -10.96 -11.07 3.82
C LEU A 152 -12.09 -10.05 3.91
N VAL A 153 -12.17 -9.18 2.92
CA VAL A 153 -13.19 -8.12 2.83
C VAL A 153 -14.36 -8.62 1.98
N HIS A 154 -15.59 -8.47 2.45
CA HIS A 154 -16.82 -8.81 1.73
C HIS A 154 -18.00 -7.93 2.18
N ASN A 155 -19.14 -8.06 1.54
CA ASN A 155 -20.32 -7.20 1.78
C ASN A 155 -20.91 -7.27 3.20
N LYS A 156 -20.67 -8.37 3.92
CA LYS A 156 -21.17 -8.54 5.31
C LYS A 156 -20.17 -8.03 6.36
N GLY A 157 -18.95 -7.66 5.95
CA GLY A 157 -17.91 -7.21 6.86
C GLY A 157 -16.53 -7.75 6.49
N ILE A 158 -15.76 -8.06 7.50
CA ILE A 158 -14.37 -8.49 7.38
C ILE A 158 -14.14 -9.71 8.23
N ASP A 159 -13.52 -10.70 7.60
CA ASP A 159 -13.04 -11.89 8.29
C ASP A 159 -11.52 -11.88 8.38
N VAL A 160 -11.01 -12.42 9.47
CA VAL A 160 -9.58 -12.71 9.59
C VAL A 160 -9.22 -13.77 8.55
N ASN A 161 -8.09 -13.58 7.87
CA ASN A 161 -7.61 -14.59 6.91
C ASN A 161 -7.43 -15.94 7.64
N PRO A 162 -8.18 -17.00 7.25
CA PRO A 162 -8.15 -18.28 7.94
C PRO A 162 -6.73 -18.87 8.04
N ALA A 163 -5.89 -18.67 7.02
CA ALA A 163 -4.51 -19.14 7.04
C ALA A 163 -3.66 -18.41 8.12
N LYS A 164 -3.91 -17.12 8.35
CA LYS A 164 -3.24 -16.37 9.44
C LYS A 164 -3.77 -16.82 10.80
N ALA A 165 -5.07 -17.00 10.94
CA ALA A 165 -5.68 -17.50 12.17
C ALA A 165 -5.12 -18.88 12.53
N THR A 166 -5.08 -19.81 11.56
CA THR A 166 -4.49 -21.15 11.75
C THR A 166 -3.00 -21.05 12.10
N ALA A 167 -2.22 -20.22 11.41
CA ALA A 167 -0.81 -20.05 11.72
C ALA A 167 -0.59 -19.59 13.17
N ILE A 168 -1.39 -18.66 13.66
CA ILE A 168 -1.29 -18.16 15.05
C ILE A 168 -1.73 -19.24 16.05
N THR A 169 -2.84 -19.92 15.80
CA THR A 169 -3.38 -20.94 16.72
C THR A 169 -2.52 -22.19 16.80
N THR A 170 -1.75 -22.50 15.74
CA THR A 170 -0.83 -23.65 15.71
C THR A 170 0.60 -23.30 16.16
N MET A 171 0.92 -22.01 16.38
CA MET A 171 2.22 -21.60 16.88
C MET A 171 2.42 -22.08 18.33
N LYS A 172 3.62 -22.61 18.60
CA LYS A 172 4.00 -22.89 19.99
C LYS A 172 4.13 -21.57 20.75
N PRO A 173 3.57 -21.46 21.97
CA PRO A 173 3.74 -20.27 22.78
C PRO A 173 5.24 -20.03 23.04
N PRO A 174 5.71 -18.78 22.99
CA PRO A 174 7.11 -18.47 23.23
C PRO A 174 7.49 -18.82 24.68
N ALA A 175 8.50 -19.65 24.84
CA ALA A 175 9.00 -20.09 26.16
C ALA A 175 10.19 -19.24 26.66
N THR A 176 10.82 -18.45 25.77
CA THR A 176 11.98 -17.63 26.08
C THR A 176 11.75 -16.17 25.66
N VAL A 177 12.48 -15.22 26.31
CA VAL A 177 12.44 -13.80 25.93
C VAL A 177 12.86 -13.59 24.47
N LYS A 178 13.78 -14.40 23.95
CA LYS A 178 14.21 -14.34 22.55
C LYS A 178 13.08 -14.73 21.59
N GLU A 179 12.39 -15.82 21.92
CA GLU A 179 11.23 -16.26 21.14
C GLU A 179 10.07 -15.28 21.22
N LEU A 180 9.83 -14.69 22.40
CA LEU A 180 8.82 -13.63 22.54
C LEU A 180 9.15 -12.40 21.67
N LYS A 181 10.41 -11.96 21.65
CA LYS A 181 10.83 -10.88 20.75
C LYS A 181 10.65 -11.23 19.28
N SER A 182 10.93 -12.47 18.88
CA SER A 182 10.71 -12.95 17.51
C SER A 182 9.22 -13.06 17.15
N PHE A 183 8.38 -13.33 18.13
CA PHE A 183 6.91 -13.39 17.95
C PHE A 183 6.29 -12.00 17.79
N LEU A 184 6.81 -11.01 18.49
CA LEU A 184 6.30 -9.64 18.46
C LEU A 184 6.83 -8.82 17.26
N GLY A 185 7.85 -9.27 16.55
CA GLY A 185 8.45 -8.64 15.36
C GLY A 185 9.71 -7.88 15.68
#